data_4bbcc56e0702f843805bf175e03041d0
#
_entry.id   4bbcc56e0702f843805bf175e03041d0
#
_cell.length_a   1.000
_cell.length_b   1.000
_cell.length_c   1.000
_cell.angle_alpha   90.00
_cell.angle_beta   90.00
_cell.angle_gamma   90.00
#
_symmetry.space_group_name_H-M   'P 1'
#
loop_
_entity.id
_entity.type
_entity.pdbx_description
1 polymer ?
#
loop_
_entity_poly.entity_id
_entity_poly.type
_entity_poly.pdbx_seq_one_letter_code
_entity_poly.pdbx_strand_id
1 'polypeptide(L)'
;MKTKTIYIAFDGHEFEDEAECYEYEMDKQLLSVHNDLIMRDADGNEIGMDQFDECYYLTCKTKAAAEVVWDWGYEYQGYDTPWYSKIGAEPGSYFYDTNTERWYDVDEEIKKLEERLNLLKKVKET
;
A
#
# COMPACT_ATOMS: atom_id res chain seq x y z
N MET A 1 -2.18 40.68 22.00
CA MET A 1 -1.07 39.80 21.57
C MET A 1 -1.60 38.72 20.67
N LYS A 2 -0.96 38.52 19.55
CA LYS A 2 -1.33 37.44 18.61
C LYS A 2 -0.28 36.34 18.71
N THR A 3 -0.72 35.09 18.72
CA THR A 3 0.16 33.93 18.68
C THR A 3 0.01 33.22 17.36
N LYS A 4 1.07 32.59 16.90
CA LYS A 4 1.10 31.83 15.65
C LYS A 4 1.66 30.44 15.94
N THR A 5 0.95 29.40 15.51
CA THR A 5 1.42 28.02 15.64
C THR A 5 2.08 27.62 14.32
N ILE A 6 3.27 27.06 14.42
CA ILE A 6 4.02 26.53 13.28
C ILE A 6 4.26 25.04 13.51
N TYR A 7 4.02 24.23 12.47
CA TYR A 7 4.28 22.80 12.47
C TYR A 7 5.57 22.55 11.69
N ILE A 8 6.51 21.88 12.31
CA ILE A 8 7.84 21.64 11.73
C ILE A 8 7.94 20.18 11.32
N ALA A 9 8.16 19.92 10.02
CA ALA A 9 8.40 18.59 9.49
C ALA A 9 9.78 18.06 9.95
N PHE A 10 9.98 16.75 9.85
CA PHE A 10 11.22 16.11 10.30
C PHE A 10 12.48 16.64 9.60
N ASP A 11 12.36 17.21 8.41
CA ASP A 11 13.49 17.78 7.66
C ASP A 11 13.67 19.29 7.89
N GLY A 12 12.87 19.89 8.78
CA GLY A 12 12.97 21.30 9.14
C GLY A 12 12.04 22.24 8.37
N HIS A 13 11.28 21.75 7.39
CA HIS A 13 10.29 22.59 6.70
C HIS A 13 9.17 23.01 7.65
N GLU A 14 8.75 24.25 7.56
CA GLU A 14 7.73 24.85 8.43
C GLU A 14 6.40 25.02 7.67
N PHE A 15 5.30 24.75 8.37
CA PHE A 15 3.95 24.85 7.86
C PHE A 15 3.05 25.55 8.87
N GLU A 16 2.08 26.30 8.40
CA GLU A 16 1.08 26.91 9.27
C GLU A 16 -0.12 25.98 9.48
N ASP A 17 -0.30 24.99 8.59
CA ASP A 17 -1.38 24.01 8.60
C ASP A 17 -0.80 22.64 8.99
N GLU A 18 -1.37 22.02 10.03
CA GLU A 18 -0.96 20.69 10.50
C GLU A 18 -1.15 19.63 9.41
N ALA A 19 -2.25 19.70 8.67
CA ALA A 19 -2.55 18.73 7.61
C ALA A 19 -1.52 18.81 6.48
N GLU A 20 -1.11 20.02 6.08
CA GLU A 20 -0.09 20.21 5.06
C GLU A 20 1.27 19.66 5.50
N CYS A 21 1.63 19.89 6.76
CA CYS A 21 2.87 19.36 7.33
C CYS A 21 2.87 17.82 7.33
N TYR A 22 1.78 17.24 7.76
CA TYR A 22 1.60 15.79 7.81
C TYR A 22 1.67 15.15 6.43
N GLU A 23 0.96 15.72 5.45
CA GLU A 23 0.99 15.28 4.06
C GLU A 23 2.41 15.32 3.48
N TYR A 24 3.13 16.41 3.74
CA TYR A 24 4.51 16.57 3.32
C TYR A 24 5.40 15.46 3.89
N GLU A 25 5.28 15.18 5.19
CA GLU A 25 6.06 14.13 5.84
C GLU A 25 5.76 12.74 5.25
N MET A 26 4.48 12.45 4.99
CA MET A 26 4.07 11.17 4.41
C MET A 26 4.63 11.00 3.00
N ASP A 27 4.56 12.03 2.16
CA ASP A 27 5.10 11.99 0.82
C ASP A 27 6.62 11.77 0.82
N LYS A 28 7.34 12.42 1.75
CA LYS A 28 8.79 12.25 1.88
C LYS A 28 9.16 10.84 2.34
N GLN A 29 8.41 10.28 3.28
CA GLN A 29 8.63 8.91 3.73
C GLN A 29 8.41 7.92 2.58
N LEU A 30 7.34 8.09 1.82
CA LEU A 30 7.04 7.23 0.68
C LEU A 30 8.15 7.31 -0.38
N LEU A 31 8.63 8.53 -0.70
CA LEU A 31 9.75 8.72 -1.61
C LEU A 31 11.03 8.06 -1.12
N SER A 32 11.27 8.02 0.18
CA SER A 32 12.48 7.41 0.74
C SER A 32 12.56 5.90 0.50
N VAL A 33 11.44 5.24 0.27
CA VAL A 33 11.35 3.79 0.05
C VAL A 33 10.87 3.44 -1.36
N HIS A 34 10.79 4.41 -2.29
CA HIS A 34 10.20 4.17 -3.61
C HIS A 34 10.92 3.09 -4.41
N ASN A 35 12.22 2.90 -4.23
CA ASN A 35 12.98 1.85 -4.92
C ASN A 35 12.61 0.45 -4.43
N ASP A 36 12.00 0.34 -3.25
CA ASP A 36 11.58 -0.92 -2.65
C ASP A 36 10.08 -1.16 -2.81
N LEU A 37 9.41 -0.31 -3.58
CA LEU A 37 8.00 -0.42 -3.89
C LEU A 37 7.80 -0.61 -5.38
N ILE A 38 6.92 -1.54 -5.75
CA ILE A 38 6.45 -1.69 -7.12
C ILE A 38 4.93 -1.61 -7.07
N MET A 39 4.37 -0.65 -7.79
CA MET A 39 2.92 -0.48 -7.93
C MET A 39 2.53 -0.80 -9.36
N ARG A 40 1.43 -1.54 -9.52
CA ARG A 40 0.90 -1.93 -10.83
C ARG A 40 -0.58 -1.66 -10.90
N ASP A 41 -1.07 -1.33 -12.08
CA ASP A 41 -2.49 -1.14 -12.34
C ASP A 41 -3.21 -2.50 -12.51
N ALA A 42 -4.51 -2.46 -12.85
CA ALA A 42 -5.32 -3.66 -13.03
C ALA A 42 -4.82 -4.56 -14.17
N ASP A 43 -4.11 -4.01 -15.14
CA ASP A 43 -3.54 -4.75 -16.27
C ASP A 43 -2.13 -5.29 -15.97
N GLY A 44 -1.58 -4.98 -14.79
CA GLY A 44 -0.25 -5.40 -14.38
C GLY A 44 0.87 -4.48 -14.82
N ASN A 45 0.57 -3.32 -15.39
CA ASN A 45 1.57 -2.35 -15.81
C ASN A 45 2.08 -1.52 -14.63
N GLU A 46 3.38 -1.27 -14.57
CA GLU A 46 3.95 -0.43 -13.52
C GLU A 46 3.44 1.01 -13.62
N ILE A 47 3.11 1.58 -12.47
CA ILE A 47 2.67 2.96 -12.34
C ILE A 47 3.49 3.68 -11.28
N GLY A 48 3.48 5.01 -11.30
CA GLY A 48 4.13 5.83 -10.29
C GLY A 48 3.27 6.02 -9.06
N MET A 49 3.87 6.55 -7.99
CA MET A 49 3.18 6.80 -6.73
C MET A 49 2.07 7.86 -6.86
N ASP A 50 2.20 8.76 -7.82
CA ASP A 50 1.17 9.76 -8.12
C ASP A 50 -0.11 9.14 -8.69
N GLN A 51 -0.04 7.89 -9.14
CA GLN A 51 -1.17 7.14 -9.69
C GLN A 51 -1.68 6.07 -8.73
N PHE A 52 -1.49 6.24 -7.44
CA PHE A 52 -1.87 5.23 -6.44
C PHE A 52 -3.35 4.86 -6.50
N ASP A 53 -4.22 5.76 -6.90
CA ASP A 53 -5.66 5.47 -7.07
C ASP A 53 -5.92 4.36 -8.09
N GLU A 54 -4.98 4.12 -9.00
CA GLU A 54 -5.04 3.07 -10.01
C GLU A 54 -4.26 1.82 -9.61
N CYS A 55 -3.71 1.79 -8.40
CA CYS A 55 -2.89 0.67 -7.92
C CYS A 55 -3.77 -0.52 -7.53
N TYR A 56 -3.60 -1.64 -8.22
CA TYR A 56 -4.27 -2.92 -7.91
C TYR A 56 -3.31 -3.97 -7.40
N TYR A 57 -2.00 -3.84 -7.69
CA TYR A 57 -0.97 -4.75 -7.22
C TYR A 57 0.17 -3.95 -6.60
N LEU A 58 0.57 -4.34 -5.41
CA LEU A 58 1.60 -3.66 -4.65
C LEU A 58 2.63 -4.68 -4.16
N THR A 59 3.90 -4.42 -4.45
CA THR A 59 5.00 -5.21 -3.91
C THR A 59 5.86 -4.34 -3.02
N CYS A 60 6.06 -4.79 -1.79
CA CYS A 60 6.96 -4.18 -0.82
C CYS A 60 8.16 -5.11 -0.66
N LYS A 61 9.33 -4.69 -1.10
CA LYS A 61 10.54 -5.52 -1.08
C LYS A 61 11.18 -5.61 0.29
N THR A 62 10.97 -4.60 1.13
CA THR A 62 11.57 -4.51 2.46
C THR A 62 10.50 -4.24 3.51
N LYS A 63 10.83 -4.56 4.76
CA LYS A 63 9.94 -4.25 5.89
C LYS A 63 9.74 -2.75 6.05
N ALA A 64 10.79 -1.96 5.84
CA ALA A 64 10.70 -0.50 5.91
C ALA A 64 9.69 0.04 4.90
N ALA A 65 9.72 -0.46 3.65
CA ALA A 65 8.76 -0.07 2.63
C ALA A 65 7.32 -0.47 3.01
N ALA A 66 7.15 -1.67 3.53
CA ALA A 66 5.83 -2.15 3.98
C ALA A 66 5.28 -1.29 5.11
N GLU A 67 6.11 -0.93 6.09
CA GLU A 67 5.70 -0.06 7.21
C GLU A 67 5.29 1.33 6.74
N VAL A 68 6.04 1.93 5.81
CA VAL A 68 5.72 3.25 5.26
C VAL A 68 4.40 3.21 4.50
N VAL A 69 4.20 2.20 3.66
CA VAL A 69 2.94 2.06 2.90
C VAL A 69 1.76 1.81 3.82
N TRP A 70 1.96 1.02 4.87
CA TRP A 70 0.91 0.76 5.86
C TRP A 70 0.48 2.07 6.54
N ASP A 71 1.43 2.84 7.06
CA ASP A 71 1.13 4.12 7.70
C ASP A 71 0.48 5.09 6.72
N TRP A 72 1.02 5.19 5.51
CA TRP A 72 0.47 6.06 4.47
C TRP A 72 -0.95 5.65 4.09
N GLY A 73 -1.19 4.38 3.88
CA GLY A 73 -2.51 3.88 3.51
C GLY A 73 -3.55 4.09 4.61
N TYR A 74 -3.21 3.73 5.85
CA TYR A 74 -4.11 3.86 6.99
C TYR A 74 -4.36 5.32 7.38
N GLU A 75 -3.28 6.08 7.55
CA GLU A 75 -3.36 7.44 8.09
C GLU A 75 -3.76 8.48 7.05
N TYR A 76 -3.24 8.35 5.84
CA TYR A 76 -3.38 9.37 4.80
C TYR A 76 -4.48 9.03 3.78
N GLN A 77 -4.51 7.81 3.26
CA GLN A 77 -5.51 7.41 2.27
C GLN A 77 -6.83 6.95 2.89
N GLY A 78 -6.86 6.79 4.20
CA GLY A 78 -8.08 6.41 4.91
C GLY A 78 -8.49 4.95 4.71
N TYR A 79 -7.58 4.09 4.30
CA TYR A 79 -7.86 2.65 4.24
C TYR A 79 -8.11 2.13 5.65
N ASP A 80 -9.13 1.33 5.78
CA ASP A 80 -9.59 0.84 7.06
C ASP A 80 -8.84 -0.42 7.53
N THR A 81 -9.36 -1.01 8.59
CA THR A 81 -8.82 -2.20 9.21
C THR A 81 -8.50 -3.35 8.24
N PRO A 82 -9.28 -3.64 7.18
CA PRO A 82 -8.92 -4.72 6.24
C PRO A 82 -7.59 -4.51 5.53
N TRP A 83 -7.29 -3.30 5.10
CA TRP A 83 -5.99 -2.96 4.51
C TRP A 83 -4.88 -3.21 5.52
N TYR A 84 -5.05 -2.61 6.68
CA TYR A 84 -4.10 -2.65 7.77
C TYR A 84 -3.79 -4.07 8.21
N SER A 85 -4.84 -4.88 8.41
CA SER A 85 -4.66 -6.25 8.92
C SER A 85 -4.04 -7.20 7.89
N LYS A 86 -4.23 -6.98 6.59
CA LYS A 86 -3.73 -7.89 5.55
C LYS A 86 -2.29 -7.64 5.17
N ILE A 87 -1.90 -6.37 4.99
CA ILE A 87 -0.50 -6.05 4.70
C ILE A 87 0.38 -6.24 5.94
N GLY A 88 -0.11 -5.82 7.12
CA GLY A 88 0.53 -6.08 8.40
C GLY A 88 1.97 -5.60 8.51
N ALA A 89 2.38 -4.62 7.70
CA ALA A 89 3.74 -4.09 7.64
C ALA A 89 4.81 -5.14 7.32
N GLU A 90 4.45 -6.20 6.60
CA GLU A 90 5.39 -7.25 6.18
C GLU A 90 5.73 -7.11 4.69
N PRO A 91 6.98 -7.44 4.28
CA PRO A 91 7.33 -7.48 2.86
C PRO A 91 6.53 -8.56 2.13
N GLY A 92 6.26 -8.32 0.86
CA GLY A 92 5.51 -9.26 0.02
C GLY A 92 4.76 -8.54 -1.09
N SER A 93 3.97 -9.31 -1.82
CA SER A 93 3.12 -8.81 -2.89
C SER A 93 1.65 -8.94 -2.50
N TYR A 94 0.89 -7.90 -2.79
CA TYR A 94 -0.51 -7.79 -2.39
C TYR A 94 -1.35 -7.32 -3.58
N PHE A 95 -2.62 -7.69 -3.60
CA PHE A 95 -3.55 -7.22 -4.63
C PHE A 95 -4.83 -6.69 -4.00
N TYR A 96 -5.46 -5.75 -4.68
CA TYR A 96 -6.72 -5.14 -4.26
C TYR A 96 -7.89 -5.80 -4.98
N ASP A 97 -8.88 -6.25 -4.21
CA ASP A 97 -10.12 -6.82 -4.74
C ASP A 97 -11.23 -5.77 -4.66
N THR A 98 -11.72 -5.33 -5.82
CA THR A 98 -12.75 -4.31 -5.91
C THR A 98 -14.11 -4.78 -5.37
N ASN A 99 -14.37 -6.08 -5.37
CA ASN A 99 -15.63 -6.64 -4.88
C ASN A 99 -15.74 -6.59 -3.36
N THR A 100 -14.62 -6.85 -2.68
CA THR A 100 -14.56 -6.83 -1.21
C THR A 100 -13.98 -5.54 -0.65
N GLU A 101 -13.36 -4.73 -1.53
CA GLU A 101 -12.65 -3.49 -1.16
C GLU A 101 -11.54 -3.74 -0.14
N ARG A 102 -10.84 -4.89 -0.30
CA ARG A 102 -9.76 -5.32 0.60
C ARG A 102 -8.53 -5.71 -0.17
N TRP A 103 -7.40 -5.68 0.54
CA TRP A 103 -6.12 -6.15 0.04
C TRP A 103 -5.85 -7.57 0.53
N TYR A 104 -5.28 -8.38 -0.35
CA TYR A 104 -4.98 -9.79 -0.07
C TYR A 104 -3.55 -10.11 -0.48
N ASP A 105 -2.99 -11.14 0.16
CA ASP A 105 -1.65 -11.64 -0.15
C ASP A 105 -1.66 -12.41 -1.47
N VAL A 106 -0.73 -12.08 -2.37
CA VAL A 106 -0.62 -12.71 -3.70
C VAL A 106 -0.24 -14.18 -3.59
N ASP A 107 0.69 -14.52 -2.69
CA ASP A 107 1.14 -15.91 -2.54
C ASP A 107 0.02 -16.83 -2.05
N GLU A 108 -0.80 -16.34 -1.13
CA GLU A 108 -1.98 -17.09 -0.67
C GLU A 108 -2.97 -17.31 -1.80
N GLU A 109 -3.17 -16.31 -2.65
CA GLU A 109 -4.08 -16.43 -3.80
C GLU A 109 -3.56 -17.41 -4.83
N ILE A 110 -2.27 -17.37 -5.14
CA ILE A 110 -1.63 -18.34 -6.05
C ILE A 110 -1.85 -19.75 -5.53
N LYS A 111 -1.66 -19.97 -4.25
CA LYS A 111 -1.85 -21.28 -3.64
C LYS A 111 -3.28 -21.78 -3.79
N LYS A 112 -4.27 -20.93 -3.54
CA LYS A 112 -5.68 -21.24 -3.71
C LYS A 112 -6.02 -21.58 -5.16
N LEU A 113 -5.47 -20.82 -6.11
CA LEU A 113 -5.69 -21.05 -7.53
C LEU A 113 -5.06 -22.37 -7.98
N GLU A 114 -3.87 -22.70 -7.49
CA GLU A 114 -3.22 -23.98 -7.79
C GLU A 114 -4.01 -25.17 -7.23
N GLU A 115 -4.49 -25.07 -6.00
CA GLU A 115 -5.33 -26.09 -5.39
C GLU A 115 -6.62 -26.30 -6.19
N ARG A 116 -7.26 -25.22 -6.61
CA ARG A 116 -8.47 -25.28 -7.42
C ARG A 116 -8.20 -25.89 -8.79
N LEU A 117 -7.09 -25.49 -9.42
CA LEU A 117 -6.69 -26.04 -10.72
C LEU A 117 -6.47 -27.55 -10.62
N ASN A 118 -5.78 -28.02 -9.59
CA ASN A 118 -5.52 -29.43 -9.37
C ASN A 118 -6.82 -30.21 -9.15
N LEU A 119 -7.75 -29.63 -8.40
CA LEU A 119 -9.07 -30.25 -8.19
C LEU A 119 -9.85 -30.36 -9.50
N LEU A 120 -9.87 -29.30 -10.31
CA LEU A 120 -10.56 -29.30 -11.60
C LEU A 120 -9.97 -30.34 -12.55
N LYS A 121 -8.64 -30.47 -12.58
CA LYS A 121 -7.96 -31.49 -13.39
C LYS A 121 -8.35 -32.90 -12.94
N LYS A 122 -8.41 -33.12 -11.63
CA LYS A 122 -8.81 -34.42 -11.07
C LYS A 122 -10.24 -34.76 -11.45
N VAL A 123 -11.16 -33.81 -11.39
CA VAL A 123 -12.55 -33.99 -11.78
C VAL A 123 -12.65 -34.32 -13.28
N LYS A 124 -11.85 -33.64 -14.11
CA LYS A 124 -11.83 -33.87 -15.56
C LYS A 124 -11.36 -35.28 -15.93
N GLU A 125 -10.49 -35.88 -15.13
CA GLU A 125 -9.93 -37.22 -15.39
C GLU A 125 -10.87 -38.38 -15.01
N THR A 126 -11.99 -38.10 -14.38
CA THR A 126 -12.98 -39.13 -14.01
C THR A 126 -14.16 -39.27 -15.00
#